data_d353394a4c2cd24ba30d4e19ba04299b
#
_entry.id   d353394a4c2cd24ba30d4e19ba04299b
#
_cell.length_a   1.000
_cell.length_b   1.000
_cell.length_c   1.000
_cell.angle_alpha   90.00
_cell.angle_beta   90.00
_cell.angle_gamma   90.00
#
_symmetry.space_group_name_H-M   'P 1'
#
loop_
_entity.id
_entity.type
_entity.pdbx_description
1 polymer ?
#
loop_
_entity_poly.entity_id
_entity_poly.type
_entity_poly.pdbx_seq_one_letter_code
_entity_poly.pdbx_strand_id
1 'polypeptide(L)'
;MGWMTAVDEHRPGYRGQITKNIPTIAEVMKANGYSTYMSGKWHVTVDGAFDTPNGSYPAQRGFDKYYGCLSGGGSYYKPTPVYSNLTRIKEFPDDYYYTTAITDSAVSFVKQHPTDKPMFMYVAHYAPHLP
;
A
#
# COMPACT_ATOMS: atom_id res chain seq x y z
N MET A 1 -11.93 18.44 -6.91
CA MET A 1 -11.21 17.15 -6.72
C MET A 1 -11.16 16.45 -8.06
N GLY A 2 -9.99 16.18 -8.58
CA GLY A 2 -9.83 15.40 -9.81
C GLY A 2 -9.83 13.91 -9.49
N TRP A 3 -10.14 13.09 -10.48
CA TRP A 3 -10.00 11.66 -10.40
C TRP A 3 -8.51 11.30 -10.42
N MET A 4 -8.07 10.48 -9.46
CA MET A 4 -6.73 9.89 -9.55
C MET A 4 -6.81 8.68 -10.47
N THR A 5 -6.12 8.76 -11.60
CA THR A 5 -5.91 7.62 -12.48
C THR A 5 -4.53 7.01 -12.20
N ALA A 6 -4.34 5.74 -12.54
CA ALA A 6 -3.04 5.09 -12.45
C ALA A 6 -2.03 5.66 -13.48
N VAL A 7 -2.51 6.42 -14.44
CA VAL A 7 -1.71 7.06 -15.48
C VAL A 7 -1.65 8.57 -15.23
N ASP A 8 -0.45 9.14 -15.28
CA ASP A 8 -0.29 10.60 -15.20
C ASP A 8 -0.69 11.23 -16.55
N GLU A 9 -1.81 11.93 -16.58
CA GLU A 9 -2.31 12.65 -17.75
C GLU A 9 -1.79 14.10 -17.82
N HIS A 10 -0.84 14.47 -16.95
CA HIS A 10 -0.28 15.81 -16.84
C HIS A 10 -1.32 16.92 -16.58
N ARG A 11 -2.49 16.57 -16.01
CA ARG A 11 -3.56 17.48 -15.65
C ARG A 11 -3.69 17.56 -14.12
N PRO A 12 -4.09 18.71 -13.56
CA PRO A 12 -4.43 18.78 -12.14
C PRO A 12 -5.47 17.72 -11.75
N GLY A 13 -5.18 16.90 -10.75
CA GLY A 13 -6.02 15.79 -10.31
C GLY A 13 -5.90 14.48 -11.08
N TYR A 14 -5.09 14.44 -12.15
CA TYR A 14 -4.84 13.25 -12.96
C TYR A 14 -3.34 12.98 -13.05
N ARG A 15 -2.67 12.96 -11.90
CA ARG A 15 -1.22 12.78 -11.82
C ARG A 15 -0.79 11.34 -11.67
N GLY A 16 -1.72 10.41 -11.53
CA GLY A 16 -1.44 8.98 -11.34
C GLY A 16 -0.83 8.64 -9.99
N GLN A 17 -0.40 9.62 -9.21
CA GLN A 17 0.17 9.39 -7.88
C GLN A 17 -0.20 10.48 -6.88
N ILE A 18 -0.14 10.10 -5.60
CA ILE A 18 -0.37 11.04 -4.50
C ILE A 18 0.79 12.05 -4.41
N THR A 19 0.46 13.32 -4.27
CA THR A 19 1.45 14.39 -4.11
C THR A 19 1.86 14.57 -2.65
N LYS A 20 3.03 15.15 -2.42
CA LYS A 20 3.52 15.44 -1.05
C LYS A 20 2.82 16.63 -0.39
N ASN A 21 2.05 17.40 -1.13
CA ASN A 21 1.40 18.63 -0.63
C ASN A 21 0.17 18.34 0.24
N ILE A 22 -0.30 17.10 0.25
CA ILE A 22 -1.46 16.67 1.03
C ILE A 22 -1.01 15.55 1.96
N PRO A 23 -1.09 15.72 3.28
CA PRO A 23 -0.76 14.64 4.21
C PRO A 23 -1.75 13.49 4.08
N THR A 24 -1.25 12.27 4.19
CA THR A 24 -2.09 11.08 4.34
C THR A 24 -2.58 10.97 5.78
N ILE A 25 -3.65 10.21 5.99
CA ILE A 25 -4.11 9.90 7.34
C ILE A 25 -3.02 9.18 8.15
N ALA A 26 -2.21 8.34 7.51
CA ALA A 26 -1.09 7.64 8.16
C ALA A 26 -0.01 8.62 8.64
N GLU A 27 0.34 9.64 7.83
CA GLU A 27 1.27 10.68 8.25
C GLU A 27 0.74 11.48 9.45
N VAL A 28 -0.55 11.80 9.46
CA VAL A 28 -1.19 12.51 10.58
C VAL A 28 -1.20 11.63 11.84
N MET A 29 -1.61 10.36 11.72
CA MET A 29 -1.64 9.44 12.86
C MET A 29 -0.25 9.19 13.42
N LYS A 30 0.75 8.99 12.56
CA LYS A 30 2.15 8.83 12.96
C LYS A 30 2.68 10.05 13.72
N ALA A 31 2.39 11.26 13.25
CA ALA A 31 2.76 12.51 13.93
C ALA A 31 2.11 12.65 15.33
N ASN A 32 1.00 11.94 15.56
CA ASN A 32 0.31 11.89 16.85
C ASN A 32 0.65 10.65 17.70
N GLY A 33 1.76 9.98 17.41
CA GLY A 33 2.30 8.91 18.25
C GLY A 33 1.75 7.50 17.95
N TYR A 34 0.95 7.33 16.90
CA TYR A 34 0.46 6.02 16.49
C TYR A 34 1.53 5.22 15.75
N SER A 35 1.56 3.93 15.96
CA SER A 35 2.17 2.99 15.01
C SER A 35 1.22 2.80 13.84
N THR A 36 1.73 2.87 12.62
CA THR A 36 0.92 2.95 11.40
C THR A 36 1.22 1.79 10.47
N TYR A 37 0.19 1.00 10.14
CA TYR A 37 0.36 -0.22 9.34
C TYR A 37 -0.62 -0.25 8.18
N MET A 38 -0.16 -0.84 7.06
CA MET A 38 -1.02 -1.08 5.92
C MET A 38 -0.80 -2.47 5.34
N SER A 39 -1.88 -3.16 5.04
CA SER A 39 -1.86 -4.41 4.29
C SER A 39 -2.86 -4.37 3.14
N GLY A 40 -2.38 -4.61 1.92
CA GLY A 40 -3.22 -4.70 0.72
C GLY A 40 -2.91 -3.70 -0.37
N LYS A 41 -3.95 -3.35 -1.15
CA LYS A 41 -3.88 -2.51 -2.34
C LYS A 41 -3.61 -1.04 -1.99
N TRP A 42 -2.64 -0.44 -2.69
CA TRP A 42 -2.31 0.99 -2.56
C TRP A 42 -2.95 1.87 -3.65
N HIS A 43 -2.57 1.68 -4.90
CA HIS A 43 -3.10 2.31 -6.11
C HIS A 43 -3.01 3.84 -6.17
N VAL A 44 -2.07 4.44 -5.48
CA VAL A 44 -1.77 5.88 -5.56
C VAL A 44 -0.29 6.18 -5.84
N THR A 45 0.38 5.21 -6.45
CA THR A 45 1.67 5.34 -7.12
C THR A 45 1.42 5.15 -8.62
N VAL A 46 1.97 6.02 -9.46
CA VAL A 46 1.76 5.95 -10.92
C VAL A 46 2.23 4.61 -11.49
N ASP A 47 1.43 4.02 -12.38
CA ASP A 47 1.78 2.78 -13.05
C ASP A 47 3.06 2.93 -13.89
N GLY A 48 3.91 1.92 -13.81
CA GLY A 48 5.24 1.93 -14.43
C GLY A 48 6.35 2.55 -13.58
N ALA A 49 6.04 3.24 -12.48
CA ALA A 49 7.03 3.81 -11.56
C ALA A 49 7.23 2.93 -10.30
N PHE A 50 7.30 1.60 -10.51
CA PHE A 50 7.34 0.64 -9.39
C PHE A 50 8.74 0.09 -9.07
N ASP A 51 9.75 0.45 -9.84
CA ASP A 51 11.11 -0.11 -9.64
C ASP A 51 11.94 0.70 -8.64
N THR A 52 11.60 1.98 -8.48
CA THR A 52 12.32 2.88 -7.57
C THR A 52 11.35 3.68 -6.72
N PRO A 53 11.52 3.69 -5.39
CA PRO A 53 10.70 4.51 -4.50
C PRO A 53 10.77 5.99 -4.88
N ASN A 54 9.61 6.60 -5.14
CA ASN A 54 9.49 7.96 -5.71
C ASN A 54 8.79 8.95 -4.77
N GLY A 55 8.64 8.60 -3.50
CA GLY A 55 7.96 9.41 -2.49
C GLY A 55 6.44 9.19 -2.41
N SER A 56 5.89 8.26 -3.20
CA SER A 56 4.47 7.91 -3.17
C SER A 56 4.17 6.54 -2.57
N TYR A 57 5.19 5.73 -2.26
CA TYR A 57 4.99 4.40 -1.67
C TYR A 57 4.42 4.50 -0.24
N PRO A 58 3.64 3.53 0.23
CA PRO A 58 3.07 3.54 1.58
C PRO A 58 4.09 3.82 2.68
N ALA A 59 5.26 3.16 2.64
CA ALA A 59 6.33 3.36 3.60
C ALA A 59 6.95 4.77 3.55
N GLN A 60 6.77 5.52 2.45
CA GLN A 60 7.19 6.91 2.30
C GLN A 60 6.05 7.90 2.62
N ARG A 61 4.85 7.38 2.86
CA ARG A 61 3.63 8.15 3.09
C ARG A 61 3.00 7.82 4.45
N GLY A 62 3.86 7.61 5.44
CA GLY A 62 3.49 7.56 6.84
C GLY A 62 3.23 6.16 7.42
N PHE A 63 3.30 5.08 6.63
CA PHE A 63 3.16 3.73 7.15
C PHE A 63 4.49 3.17 7.64
N ASP A 64 4.56 2.70 8.89
CA ASP A 64 5.73 2.07 9.49
C ASP A 64 5.95 0.66 8.94
N LYS A 65 4.85 -0.05 8.67
CA LYS A 65 4.88 -1.37 8.02
C LYS A 65 3.86 -1.40 6.88
N TYR A 66 4.28 -1.96 5.77
CA TYR A 66 3.45 -2.16 4.59
C TYR A 66 3.70 -3.55 3.98
N TYR A 67 2.62 -4.20 3.60
CA TYR A 67 2.62 -5.37 2.74
C TYR A 67 1.51 -5.22 1.70
N GLY A 68 1.83 -5.31 0.41
CA GLY A 68 0.79 -5.27 -0.60
C GLY A 68 1.24 -4.84 -1.98
N CYS A 69 0.24 -4.67 -2.86
CA CYS A 69 0.41 -4.32 -4.25
C CYS A 69 0.29 -2.80 -4.46
N LEU A 70 1.24 -2.21 -5.20
CA LEU A 70 1.22 -0.79 -5.53
C LEU A 70 0.25 -0.48 -6.66
N SER A 71 -0.01 -1.43 -7.57
CA SER A 71 -0.88 -1.24 -8.74
C SER A 71 -2.37 -1.31 -8.40
N GLY A 72 -3.19 -0.85 -9.35
CA GLY A 72 -4.64 -0.83 -9.24
C GLY A 72 -5.35 -2.13 -9.50
N GLY A 73 -4.73 -3.03 -10.30
CA GLY A 73 -5.32 -4.29 -10.74
C GLY A 73 -4.30 -5.40 -10.86
N GLY A 74 -4.74 -6.64 -11.05
CA GLY A 74 -3.89 -7.80 -11.27
C GLY A 74 -4.46 -9.11 -10.73
N SER A 75 -3.68 -10.17 -10.81
CA SER A 75 -4.07 -11.50 -10.39
C SER A 75 -4.17 -11.63 -8.87
N TYR A 76 -5.13 -12.41 -8.39
CA TYR A 76 -5.22 -12.83 -6.99
C TYR A 76 -4.13 -13.83 -6.59
N TYR A 77 -3.56 -14.55 -7.56
CA TYR A 77 -2.58 -15.61 -7.33
C TYR A 77 -1.15 -15.19 -7.64
N LYS A 78 -0.99 -14.23 -8.54
CA LYS A 78 0.32 -13.65 -8.90
C LYS A 78 0.21 -12.14 -9.03
N PRO A 79 -0.08 -11.43 -7.92
CA PRO A 79 -0.16 -9.97 -7.95
C PRO A 79 1.22 -9.38 -8.26
N THR A 80 1.24 -8.28 -8.96
CA THR A 80 2.49 -7.56 -9.27
C THR A 80 2.24 -6.08 -9.49
N PRO A 81 3.08 -5.22 -8.94
CA PRO A 81 4.21 -5.50 -8.05
C PRO A 81 3.80 -5.56 -6.58
N VAL A 82 4.25 -6.56 -5.84
CA VAL A 82 4.06 -6.66 -4.40
C VAL A 82 5.30 -6.20 -3.67
N TYR A 83 5.08 -5.49 -2.57
CA TYR A 83 6.14 -4.96 -1.72
C TYR A 83 5.91 -5.31 -0.25
N SER A 84 7.02 -5.53 0.47
CA SER A 84 7.10 -5.44 1.92
C SER A 84 7.93 -4.19 2.23
N ASN A 85 7.30 -3.16 2.74
CA ASN A 85 7.87 -1.81 2.87
C ASN A 85 8.40 -1.29 1.52
N LEU A 86 9.73 -1.19 1.37
CA LEU A 86 10.39 -0.75 0.14
C LEU A 86 11.03 -1.91 -0.63
N THR A 87 10.88 -3.14 -0.15
CA THR A 87 11.48 -4.33 -0.78
C THR A 87 10.45 -5.02 -1.66
N ARG A 88 10.74 -5.15 -2.95
CA ARG A 88 9.89 -5.86 -3.90
C ARG A 88 9.94 -7.37 -3.66
N ILE A 89 8.77 -8.01 -3.59
CA ILE A 89 8.62 -9.46 -3.53
C ILE A 89 8.46 -9.96 -4.97
N LYS A 90 9.34 -10.87 -5.41
CA LYS A 90 9.38 -11.37 -6.78
C LYS A 90 8.90 -12.80 -6.91
N GLU A 91 8.96 -13.57 -5.82
CA GLU A 91 8.64 -14.99 -5.79
C GLU A 91 7.52 -15.24 -4.79
N PHE A 92 6.61 -16.11 -5.15
CA PHE A 92 5.47 -16.50 -4.34
C PHE A 92 5.39 -18.04 -4.28
N PRO A 93 4.92 -18.61 -3.16
CA PRO A 93 4.58 -20.03 -3.09
C PRO A 93 3.55 -20.43 -4.17
N ASP A 94 3.53 -21.71 -4.54
CA ASP A 94 2.59 -22.20 -5.56
C ASP A 94 1.12 -22.08 -5.14
N ASP A 95 0.85 -22.17 -3.84
CA ASP A 95 -0.47 -22.02 -3.23
C ASP A 95 -0.79 -20.58 -2.80
N TYR A 96 0.01 -19.61 -3.26
CA TYR A 96 -0.18 -18.21 -2.88
C TYR A 96 -1.55 -17.68 -3.31
N TYR A 97 -2.27 -17.11 -2.33
CA TYR A 97 -3.52 -16.38 -2.55
C TYR A 97 -3.47 -15.02 -1.86
N TYR A 98 -3.55 -13.97 -2.66
CA TYR A 98 -3.29 -12.60 -2.22
C TYR A 98 -4.25 -12.14 -1.11
N THR A 99 -5.52 -12.54 -1.15
CA THR A 99 -6.48 -12.21 -0.10
C THR A 99 -6.06 -12.76 1.27
N THR A 100 -5.60 -14.01 1.31
CA THR A 100 -5.04 -14.63 2.51
C THR A 100 -3.78 -13.91 2.96
N ALA A 101 -2.86 -13.64 2.04
CA ALA A 101 -1.60 -12.96 2.33
C ALA A 101 -1.80 -11.55 2.92
N ILE A 102 -2.80 -10.80 2.44
CA ILE A 102 -3.19 -9.51 3.03
C ILE A 102 -3.64 -9.69 4.49
N THR A 103 -4.50 -10.67 4.73
CA THR A 103 -5.03 -10.95 6.07
C THR A 103 -3.92 -11.40 7.02
N ASP A 104 -3.07 -12.34 6.59
CA ASP A 104 -1.97 -12.87 7.40
C ASP A 104 -0.95 -11.78 7.75
N SER A 105 -0.66 -10.90 6.80
CA SER A 105 0.23 -9.76 7.05
C SER A 105 -0.38 -8.79 8.06
N ALA A 106 -1.68 -8.48 7.95
CA ALA A 106 -2.37 -7.63 8.92
C ALA A 106 -2.36 -8.26 10.32
N VAL A 107 -2.68 -9.55 10.43
CA VAL A 107 -2.63 -10.30 11.69
C VAL A 107 -1.21 -10.32 12.27
N SER A 108 -0.21 -10.51 11.43
CA SER A 108 1.20 -10.47 11.83
C SER A 108 1.58 -9.10 12.40
N PHE A 109 1.14 -8.01 11.77
CA PHE A 109 1.40 -6.66 12.27
C PHE A 109 0.73 -6.41 13.63
N VAL A 110 -0.51 -6.88 13.82
CA VAL A 110 -1.20 -6.79 15.13
C VAL A 110 -0.45 -7.58 16.19
N LYS A 111 -0.06 -8.82 15.92
CA LYS A 111 0.67 -9.67 16.86
C LYS A 111 2.03 -9.09 17.28
N GLN A 112 2.68 -8.36 16.41
CA GLN A 112 3.99 -7.72 16.65
C GLN A 112 3.87 -6.27 17.14
N HIS A 113 2.65 -5.77 17.29
CA HIS A 113 2.43 -4.40 17.72
C HIS A 113 2.79 -4.24 19.20
N PRO A 114 3.60 -3.21 19.55
CA PRO A 114 3.90 -2.90 20.95
C PRO A 114 2.63 -2.41 21.67
N THR A 115 2.39 -2.94 22.87
CA THR A 115 1.15 -2.68 23.61
C THR A 115 1.06 -1.28 24.25
N ASP A 116 2.16 -0.55 24.26
CA ASP A 116 2.30 0.78 24.86
C ASP A 116 1.98 1.94 23.90
N LYS A 117 1.67 1.64 22.63
CA LYS A 117 1.33 2.63 21.62
C LYS A 117 -0.03 2.38 20.99
N PRO A 118 -0.77 3.42 20.63
CA PRO A 118 -1.96 3.25 19.81
C PRO A 118 -1.58 2.80 18.40
N MET A 119 -2.47 2.07 17.74
CA MET A 119 -2.29 1.55 16.39
C MET A 119 -3.30 2.17 15.42
N PHE A 120 -2.82 2.58 14.27
CA PHE A 120 -3.63 2.84 13.07
C PHE A 120 -3.31 1.77 12.02
N MET A 121 -4.33 1.05 11.57
CA MET A 121 -4.16 0.03 10.53
C MET A 121 -5.16 0.26 9.38
N TYR A 122 -4.63 0.25 8.16
CA TYR A 122 -5.42 0.26 6.94
C TYR A 122 -5.30 -1.09 6.23
N VAL A 123 -6.41 -1.84 6.20
CA VAL A 123 -6.48 -3.13 5.48
C VAL A 123 -7.30 -2.92 4.22
N ALA A 124 -6.66 -3.01 3.06
CA ALA A 124 -7.26 -2.77 1.76
C ALA A 124 -7.28 -4.06 0.93
N HIS A 125 -8.30 -4.89 1.12
CA HIS A 125 -8.44 -6.10 0.32
C HIS A 125 -8.57 -5.78 -1.16
N TYR A 126 -7.99 -6.66 -1.99
CA TYR A 126 -8.07 -6.56 -3.44
C TYR A 126 -9.43 -7.02 -3.97
N ALA A 127 -10.00 -8.05 -3.34
CA ALA A 127 -11.35 -8.53 -3.63
C ALA A 127 -12.41 -7.48 -3.25
N PRO A 128 -13.49 -7.30 -4.04
CA PRO A 128 -13.92 -8.10 -5.19
C PRO A 128 -13.54 -7.50 -6.57
N HIS A 129 -12.35 -6.96 -6.73
CA HIS A 129 -11.91 -6.42 -8.02
C HIS A 129 -11.94 -7.53 -9.09
N LEU A 130 -12.33 -7.18 -10.32
CA LEU A 130 -12.26 -8.10 -11.45
C LEU A 130 -10.83 -8.59 -11.69
N PRO A 131 -10.65 -9.88 -12.04
CA PRO A 131 -9.33 -10.42 -12.36
C PRO A 131 -8.80 -9.86 -13.69
#